data_820e06d0983c0ecdcec4ddfcae054da5
#
_entry.id   820e06d0983c0ecdcec4ddfcae054da5
#
_cell.length_a   1.000
_cell.length_b   1.000
_cell.length_c   1.000
_cell.angle_alpha   90.00
_cell.angle_beta   90.00
_cell.angle_gamma   90.00
#
_symmetry.space_group_name_H-M   'P 1'
#
loop_
_entity.id
_entity.type
_entity.pdbx_description
1 polymer ?
#
loop_
_entity_poly.entity_id
_entity_poly.type
_entity_poly.pdbx_seq_one_letter_code
_entity_poly.pdbx_strand_id
1 'polypeptide(L)'
;MKYRSSTEIIDSMLRSIKTGATKTQIMYKAYMSYSQLQGYLKLLQERDLIQYEQGSQLYRITERGLRFIDAYDQISELVPNAGERNSKTGEAATILRMKEIYNF
;
A
#
# COMPACT_ATOMS: atom_id res chain seq x y z
N MET A 1 -3.28 -18.50 3.48
CA MET A 1 -3.05 -17.32 2.84
C MET A 1 -3.52 -16.12 3.56
N LYS A 2 -2.81 -15.06 3.52
CA LYS A 2 -3.22 -13.88 4.16
C LYS A 2 -3.65 -12.84 3.23
N TYR A 3 -4.62 -12.08 3.56
CA TYR A 3 -5.09 -11.00 2.75
C TYR A 3 -4.52 -9.70 3.28
N ARG A 4 -4.13 -8.84 2.40
CA ARG A 4 -3.66 -7.53 2.81
C ARG A 4 -4.86 -6.60 2.87
N SER A 5 -4.85 -5.66 3.78
CA SER A 5 -5.93 -4.69 3.88
C SER A 5 -5.77 -3.70 2.74
N SER A 6 -6.81 -2.96 2.44
CA SER A 6 -6.73 -1.94 1.40
C SER A 6 -5.66 -0.93 1.72
N THR A 7 -5.53 -0.56 2.98
CA THR A 7 -4.53 0.41 3.39
C THR A 7 -3.12 -0.12 3.13
N GLU A 8 -2.90 -1.40 3.42
CA GLU A 8 -1.62 -2.00 3.17
C GLU A 8 -1.31 -2.03 1.69
N ILE A 9 -2.28 -2.34 0.87
CA ILE A 9 -2.08 -2.41 -0.56
C ILE A 9 -1.77 -1.01 -1.09
N ILE A 10 -2.51 -0.01 -0.64
CA ILE A 10 -2.27 1.37 -1.08
C ILE A 10 -0.88 1.82 -0.68
N ASP A 11 -0.47 1.53 0.56
CA ASP A 11 0.85 1.92 1.02
C ASP A 11 1.93 1.25 0.15
N SER A 12 1.75 -0.02 -0.14
CA SER A 12 2.71 -0.76 -0.93
C SER A 12 2.80 -0.17 -2.35
N MET A 13 1.67 0.20 -2.93
CA MET A 13 1.67 0.80 -4.24
C MET A 13 2.34 2.16 -4.24
N LEU A 14 2.03 2.98 -3.25
CA LEU A 14 2.60 4.31 -3.18
C LEU A 14 4.11 4.26 -3.02
N ARG A 15 4.61 3.32 -2.24
CA ARG A 15 6.05 3.17 -2.07
C ARG A 15 6.69 2.72 -3.38
N SER A 16 5.99 1.89 -4.15
CA SER A 16 6.49 1.44 -5.44
C SER A 16 6.55 2.59 -6.43
N ILE A 17 5.70 3.59 -6.25
CA ILE A 17 5.60 4.72 -7.16
C ILE A 17 6.47 5.89 -6.72
N LYS A 18 7.00 5.83 -5.51
CA LYS A 18 7.73 6.94 -4.93
C LYS A 18 8.77 7.61 -5.85
N THR A 19 9.48 6.85 -6.61
CA THR A 19 10.47 7.40 -7.51
C THR A 19 10.03 7.34 -8.97
N GLY A 20 8.76 7.07 -9.19
CA GLY A 20 8.24 6.95 -10.56
C GLY A 20 8.23 5.46 -10.94
N ALA A 21 7.15 5.01 -11.49
CA ALA A 21 7.08 3.59 -11.88
C ALA A 21 6.08 3.37 -12.99
N THR A 22 6.35 2.40 -13.83
CA THR A 22 5.42 2.01 -14.88
C THR A 22 4.39 1.08 -14.25
N LYS A 23 3.30 0.85 -14.95
CA LYS A 23 2.25 -0.03 -14.49
C LYS A 23 2.82 -1.40 -14.17
N THR A 24 3.66 -1.94 -15.04
CA THR A 24 4.24 -3.26 -14.84
C THR A 24 5.12 -3.31 -13.60
N GLN A 25 5.91 -2.26 -13.37
CA GLN A 25 6.75 -2.21 -12.19
C GLN A 25 5.93 -2.19 -10.91
N ILE A 26 4.83 -1.44 -10.91
CA ILE A 26 3.99 -1.37 -9.75
C ILE A 26 3.39 -2.76 -9.47
N MET A 27 2.93 -3.43 -10.52
CA MET A 27 2.32 -4.72 -10.37
C MET A 27 3.27 -5.71 -9.70
N TYR A 28 4.50 -5.75 -10.16
CA TYR A 28 5.45 -6.67 -9.59
C TYR A 28 5.91 -6.26 -8.19
N LYS A 29 6.21 -5.00 -7.99
CA LYS A 29 6.68 -4.56 -6.70
C LYS A 29 5.64 -4.64 -5.60
N ALA A 30 4.39 -4.41 -5.95
CA ALA A 30 3.32 -4.46 -4.97
C ALA A 30 2.62 -5.82 -4.91
N TYR A 31 3.10 -6.78 -5.70
CA TYR A 31 2.54 -8.13 -5.73
C TYR A 31 1.05 -8.14 -5.97
N MET A 32 0.63 -7.57 -7.09
CA MET A 32 -0.78 -7.46 -7.41
C MET A 32 -1.13 -8.16 -8.70
N SER A 33 -2.36 -8.57 -8.83
CA SER A 33 -2.85 -9.10 -10.10
C SER A 33 -3.17 -7.88 -10.96
N TYR A 34 -3.32 -8.08 -12.24
CA TYR A 34 -3.60 -6.98 -13.16
C TYR A 34 -4.94 -6.32 -12.82
N SER A 35 -5.95 -7.11 -12.51
CA SER A 35 -7.25 -6.53 -12.23
C SER A 35 -7.25 -5.72 -10.92
N GLN A 36 -6.50 -6.17 -9.92
CA GLN A 36 -6.37 -5.42 -8.70
C GLN A 36 -5.68 -4.12 -9.01
N LEU A 37 -4.61 -4.18 -9.78
CA LEU A 37 -3.84 -3.00 -10.14
C LEU A 37 -4.72 -1.97 -10.81
N GLN A 38 -5.54 -2.37 -11.78
CA GLN A 38 -6.38 -1.43 -12.49
C GLN A 38 -7.33 -0.69 -11.53
N GLY A 39 -7.95 -1.42 -10.65
CA GLY A 39 -8.88 -0.82 -9.69
C GLY A 39 -8.20 0.15 -8.76
N TYR A 40 -7.05 -0.23 -8.24
CA TYR A 40 -6.36 0.64 -7.31
C TYR A 40 -5.72 1.86 -8.00
N LEU A 41 -5.26 1.70 -9.24
CA LEU A 41 -4.69 2.84 -9.95
C LEU A 41 -5.77 3.88 -10.15
N LYS A 42 -6.98 3.45 -10.49
CA LYS A 42 -8.06 4.36 -10.70
C LYS A 42 -8.39 5.08 -9.39
N LEU A 43 -8.48 4.34 -8.30
CA LEU A 43 -8.78 4.89 -7.00
C LEU A 43 -7.74 5.92 -6.58
N LEU A 44 -6.47 5.59 -6.72
CA LEU A 44 -5.42 6.49 -6.28
C LEU A 44 -5.37 7.76 -7.10
N GLN A 45 -5.68 7.68 -8.38
CA GLN A 45 -5.72 8.87 -9.22
C GLN A 45 -6.92 9.73 -8.84
N GLU A 46 -8.06 9.12 -8.59
CA GLU A 46 -9.25 9.86 -8.21
C GLU A 46 -9.09 10.57 -6.88
N ARG A 47 -8.27 10.00 -5.99
CA ARG A 47 -8.05 10.61 -4.70
C ARG A 47 -6.82 11.49 -4.70
N ASP A 48 -6.26 11.73 -5.89
CA ASP A 48 -5.12 12.60 -6.04
C ASP A 48 -3.89 12.17 -5.25
N LEU A 49 -3.71 10.87 -5.14
CA LEU A 49 -2.52 10.36 -4.45
C LEU A 49 -1.40 10.08 -5.45
N ILE A 50 -1.74 9.88 -6.72
CA ILE A 50 -0.75 9.68 -7.76
C ILE A 50 -1.20 10.39 -9.02
N GLN A 51 -0.27 10.60 -9.93
CA GLN A 51 -0.55 11.21 -11.21
C GLN A 51 0.12 10.37 -12.28
N TYR A 52 -0.47 10.33 -13.45
CA TYR A 52 0.14 9.62 -14.57
C TYR A 52 0.79 10.66 -15.48
N GLU A 53 2.08 10.42 -15.76
CA GLU A 53 2.82 11.34 -16.61
C GLU A 53 2.86 10.74 -17.99
N GLN A 54 2.09 11.27 -18.91
CA GLN A 54 2.00 10.71 -20.21
C GLN A 54 3.28 10.66 -21.01
N GLY A 55 4.08 11.66 -20.93
CA GLY A 55 5.34 11.69 -21.68
C GLY A 55 6.25 10.54 -21.35
N SER A 56 6.42 10.24 -20.09
CA SER A 56 7.33 9.19 -19.65
C SER A 56 6.60 7.87 -19.41
N GLN A 57 5.29 7.89 -19.41
CA GLN A 57 4.44 6.75 -19.10
C GLN A 57 4.70 6.23 -17.69
N LEU A 58 5.05 7.13 -16.79
CA LEU A 58 5.27 6.77 -15.42
C LEU A 58 4.18 7.30 -14.52
N TYR A 59 3.87 6.56 -13.47
CA TYR A 59 3.02 7.06 -12.43
C TYR A 59 3.92 7.73 -11.41
N ARG A 60 3.49 8.86 -10.89
CA ARG A 60 4.29 9.61 -9.92
C ARG A 60 3.45 9.89 -8.68
N ILE A 61 4.09 9.90 -7.54
CA ILE A 61 3.36 10.13 -6.30
C ILE A 61 3.19 11.63 -6.11
N THR A 62 2.07 12.04 -5.57
CA THR A 62 1.81 13.44 -5.29
C THR A 62 2.23 13.74 -3.86
N GLU A 63 2.17 15.00 -3.48
CA GLU A 63 2.46 15.37 -2.11
C GLU A 63 1.45 14.71 -1.20
N ARG A 64 0.19 14.62 -1.63
CA ARG A 64 -0.83 13.99 -0.84
C ARG A 64 -0.50 12.51 -0.66
N GLY A 65 0.05 11.86 -1.68
CA GLY A 65 0.47 10.46 -1.58
C GLY A 65 1.61 10.30 -0.59
N LEU A 66 2.52 11.27 -0.55
CA LEU A 66 3.63 11.20 0.39
C LEU A 66 3.10 11.35 1.82
N ARG A 67 2.07 12.17 2.01
CA ARG A 67 1.47 12.33 3.30
C ARG A 67 0.79 11.05 3.75
N PHE A 68 0.25 10.28 2.79
CA PHE A 68 -0.38 9.02 3.14
C PHE A 68 0.69 8.07 3.71
N ILE A 69 1.84 7.98 3.04
CA ILE A 69 2.91 7.10 3.47
C ILE A 69 3.36 7.48 4.87
N ASP A 70 3.51 8.79 5.11
CA ASP A 70 3.94 9.27 6.39
C ASP A 70 2.93 8.92 7.48
N ALA A 71 1.65 9.12 7.19
CA ALA A 71 0.61 8.81 8.15
C ALA A 71 0.56 7.31 8.43
N TYR A 72 0.78 6.50 7.40
CA TYR A 72 0.74 5.06 7.57
C TYR A 72 1.90 4.63 8.49
N ASP A 73 3.07 5.23 8.30
CA ASP A 73 4.22 4.90 9.13
C ASP A 73 3.95 5.29 10.58
N GLN A 74 3.31 6.44 10.80
CA GLN A 74 3.01 6.87 12.14
C GLN A 74 2.01 5.95 12.83
N ILE A 75 1.00 5.51 12.10
CA ILE A 75 0.02 4.61 12.66
C ILE A 75 0.69 3.29 13.00
N SER A 76 1.57 2.82 12.13
CA SER A 76 2.25 1.55 12.34
C SER A 76 3.13 1.61 13.59
N GLU A 77 3.65 2.78 13.88
CA GLU A 77 4.48 2.93 15.05
C GLU A 77 3.64 2.90 16.30
N LEU A 78 2.50 3.55 16.29
CA LEU A 78 1.65 3.61 17.46
C LEU A 78 0.91 2.29 17.71
N VAL A 79 0.61 1.57 16.65
CA VAL A 79 -0.11 0.34 16.80
C VAL A 79 0.66 -0.71 16.04
N PRO A 80 1.59 -1.36 16.67
CA PRO A 80 2.41 -2.33 16.03
C PRO A 80 1.57 -3.35 15.29
N ASN A 81 1.96 -3.67 14.09
CA ASN A 81 1.24 -4.63 13.30
C ASN A 81 -0.08 -4.13 12.75
N ALA A 82 -0.30 -2.86 12.85
CA ALA A 82 -1.51 -2.34 12.29
C ALA A 82 -1.30 -2.53 10.81
N GLY A 83 -2.01 -3.08 10.12
CA GLY A 83 -1.82 -3.24 8.73
C GLY A 83 -0.92 -4.37 8.35
N GLU A 84 -0.29 -5.03 9.31
CA GLU A 84 0.58 -6.03 9.03
C GLU A 84 0.00 -7.26 9.36
N ARG A 85 0.26 -8.19 8.78
CA ARG A 85 -0.32 -9.32 9.11
C ARG A 85 0.57 -10.09 9.73
N ASN A 86 1.13 -10.25 10.30
CA ASN A 86 1.97 -10.84 10.95
C ASN A 86 2.55 -11.87 10.76
N SER A 87 2.94 -11.88 10.60
CA SER A 87 3.49 -12.84 10.15
C SER A 87 4.64 -13.25 10.75
N LYS A 88 5.15 -12.74 11.28
CA LYS A 88 6.19 -12.97 11.81
C LYS A 88 6.13 -13.36 12.88
N THR A 89 6.14 -13.74 13.30
CA THR A 89 6.08 -13.96 14.19
C THR A 89 5.85 -13.86 15.19
N GLY A 90 6.21 -14.05 15.66
CA GLY A 90 5.99 -13.94 16.75
C GLY A 90 5.05 -13.18 17.03
N GLU A 91 5.06 -12.55 16.70
CA GLU A 91 4.22 -11.81 16.87
C GLU A 91 3.28 -12.21 16.60
N ALA A 92 3.60 -12.84 16.15
CA ALA A 92 2.55 -13.37 15.71
C ALA A 92 1.65 -13.47 16.79
N ALA A 93 1.97 -13.82 17.73
CA ALA A 93 1.09 -13.95 18.78
C ALA A 93 0.43 -12.68 18.96
N THR A 94 1.03 -11.71 19.14
CA THR A 94 0.43 -10.54 19.41
C THR A 94 -0.38 -10.17 18.37
N ILE A 95 -0.01 -10.28 17.32
CA ILE A 95 -0.73 -9.86 16.33
C ILE A 95 -1.76 -10.65 16.20
N LEU A 96 -1.60 -11.80 16.50
CA LEU A 96 -2.55 -12.57 16.33
C LEU A 96 -3.66 -12.10 16.92
N ARG A 97 -3.69 -11.88 18.04
CA ARG A 97 -4.75 -11.52 18.64
C ARG A 97 -5.13 -10.32 18.05
N MET A 98 -4.33 -9.60 17.70
CA MET A 98 -4.62 -8.40 17.23
C MET A 98 -5.16 -8.49 15.95
N LYS A 99 -4.69 -9.23 15.21
CA LYS A 99 -5.12 -9.28 14.01
C LYS A 99 -6.35 -9.77 13.94
N GLU A 100 -6.68 -10.37 14.76
CA GLU A 100 -7.88 -10.86 14.68
C GLU A 100 -8.71 -9.84 15.02
N ILE A 101 -8.37 -9.01 15.64
CA ILE A 101 -9.08 -7.96 16.00
C ILE A 101 -9.38 -7.19 14.89
N TYR A 102 -8.73 -6.86 14.35
CA TYR A 102 -9.09 -6.06 13.37
C TYR A 102 -8.87 -6.67 12.13
N ASN A 103 -8.78 -7.39 12.05
CA ASN A 103 -8.63 -7.87 11.07
C ASN A 103 -9.22 -7.92 10.78
N PHE A 104 -9.18 -7.48 11.50
CA PHE A 104 -9.56 -7.02 11.36
C PHE A 104 -9.45 -6.75 10.74
#